data_b75ace8d40143b0e53e376c7213da710
#
_entry.id   b75ace8d40143b0e53e376c7213da710
#
_cell.length_a   1.000
_cell.length_b   1.000
_cell.length_c   1.000
_cell.angle_alpha   90.00
_cell.angle_beta   90.00
_cell.angle_gamma   90.00
#
_symmetry.space_group_name_H-M   'P 1'
#
loop_
_entity.id
_entity.type
_entity.pdbx_description
1 polymer ?
#
loop_
_entity_poly.entity_id
_entity_poly.type
_entity_poly.pdbx_seq_one_letter_code
_entity_poly.pdbx_strand_id
1 'polypeptide(L)'
;MTEPIIGIIAGAGPFAGLDLATKILEQTDASCDQEYLPMVSVSTPGEIEDRTRFLLGESEENPAYALAKNFLDLQTMNAKVIGMPCNTAHAAPILEVFHQEIAPHVKSARYLDMIQETVNFIDSECPTVKNIGILSTLGTWKAGFYPELLGLEG
;
A
#
# COMPACT_ATOMS: atom_id res chain seq x y z
N MET A 1 -24.45 4.74 13.21
CA MET A 1 -23.41 3.90 12.55
C MET A 1 -22.12 4.69 12.68
N THR A 2 -21.06 4.09 13.19
CA THR A 2 -19.74 4.76 13.23
C THR A 2 -19.23 4.87 11.79
N GLU A 3 -18.71 6.03 11.42
CA GLU A 3 -18.12 6.27 10.11
C GLU A 3 -17.00 5.25 9.81
N PRO A 4 -16.82 4.84 8.55
CA PRO A 4 -15.74 3.95 8.19
C PRO A 4 -14.39 4.63 8.39
N ILE A 5 -13.47 3.94 9.08
CA ILE A 5 -12.12 4.45 9.36
C ILE A 5 -11.19 4.01 8.24
N ILE A 6 -10.36 4.93 7.75
CA ILE A 6 -9.26 4.63 6.81
C ILE A 6 -8.04 4.19 7.60
N GLY A 7 -7.44 3.05 7.22
CA GLY A 7 -6.21 2.53 7.78
C GLY A 7 -5.01 2.76 6.87
N ILE A 8 -3.86 3.13 7.43
CA ILE A 8 -2.61 3.30 6.69
C ILE A 8 -1.51 2.43 7.31
N ILE A 9 -0.96 1.49 6.53
CA ILE A 9 0.27 0.77 6.87
C ILE A 9 1.46 1.67 6.50
N ALA A 10 1.95 2.45 7.45
CA ALA A 10 2.92 3.52 7.20
C ALA A 10 4.39 3.10 7.39
N GLY A 11 4.67 2.01 8.10
CA GLY A 11 6.03 1.64 8.52
C GLY A 11 6.97 1.22 7.39
N ALA A 12 6.44 0.74 6.26
CA ALA A 12 7.25 0.37 5.08
C ALA A 12 7.91 1.58 4.39
N GLY A 13 7.50 2.79 4.76
CA GLY A 13 8.06 4.07 4.38
C GLY A 13 7.35 5.15 5.20
N PRO A 14 7.93 5.58 6.37
CA PRO A 14 7.23 6.49 7.28
C PRO A 14 6.77 7.79 6.61
N PHE A 15 7.63 8.40 5.78
CA PHE A 15 7.26 9.60 5.04
C PHE A 15 6.18 9.36 3.99
N ALA A 16 6.18 8.18 3.33
CA ALA A 16 5.12 7.84 2.38
C ALA A 16 3.77 7.66 3.08
N GLY A 17 3.77 7.13 4.32
CA GLY A 17 2.57 7.06 5.15
C GLY A 17 2.00 8.44 5.50
N LEU A 18 2.85 9.39 5.84
CA LEU A 18 2.44 10.79 6.09
C LEU A 18 1.93 11.47 4.82
N ASP A 19 2.60 11.23 3.68
CA ASP A 19 2.18 11.77 2.39
C ASP A 19 0.80 11.25 1.99
N LEU A 20 0.54 9.95 2.16
CA LEU A 20 -0.79 9.38 1.91
C LEU A 20 -1.84 10.00 2.84
N ALA A 21 -1.54 10.15 4.14
CA ALA A 21 -2.46 10.80 5.09
C ALA A 21 -2.77 12.24 4.66
N THR A 22 -1.75 13.00 4.25
CA THR A 22 -1.92 14.37 3.74
C THR A 22 -2.82 14.40 2.50
N LYS A 23 -2.59 13.49 1.54
CA LYS A 23 -3.40 13.40 0.32
C LYS A 23 -4.86 13.03 0.60
N ILE A 24 -5.11 12.17 1.57
CA ILE A 24 -6.48 11.85 2.00
C ILE A 24 -7.19 13.11 2.52
N LEU A 25 -6.50 13.93 3.33
CA LEU A 25 -7.06 15.19 3.81
C LEU A 25 -7.30 16.18 2.67
N GLU A 26 -6.32 16.35 1.76
CA GLU A 26 -6.42 17.27 0.62
C GLU A 26 -7.53 16.90 -0.37
N GLN A 27 -7.83 15.60 -0.50
CA GLN A 27 -8.88 15.09 -1.39
C GLN A 27 -10.26 14.99 -0.72
N THR A 28 -10.34 15.24 0.58
CA THR A 28 -11.63 15.28 1.29
C THR A 28 -12.28 16.64 1.11
N ASP A 29 -13.49 16.65 0.55
CA ASP A 29 -14.30 17.88 0.44
C ASP A 29 -14.93 18.18 1.82
N ALA A 30 -14.23 19.00 2.62
CA ALA A 30 -14.59 19.33 3.99
C ALA A 30 -14.55 20.85 4.19
N SER A 31 -15.61 21.39 4.81
CA SER A 31 -15.74 22.80 5.16
C SER A 31 -15.33 23.10 6.61
N CYS A 32 -15.23 22.07 7.45
CA CYS A 32 -14.81 22.14 8.84
C CYS A 32 -14.13 20.84 9.28
N ASP A 33 -13.42 20.88 10.42
CA ASP A 33 -12.64 19.74 10.93
C ASP A 33 -13.45 18.46 11.12
N GLN A 34 -14.73 18.57 11.45
CA GLN A 34 -15.61 17.45 11.73
C GLN A 34 -16.08 16.68 10.49
N GLU A 35 -15.85 17.24 9.31
CA GLU A 35 -16.22 16.62 8.02
C GLU A 35 -15.09 15.78 7.42
N TYR A 36 -13.88 15.84 8.00
CA TYR A 36 -12.77 14.99 7.54
C TYR A 36 -12.99 13.52 7.88
N LEU A 37 -12.53 12.65 6.97
CA LEU A 37 -12.63 11.21 7.16
C LEU A 37 -11.75 10.75 8.34
N PRO A 38 -12.26 9.90 9.24
CA PRO A 38 -11.46 9.36 10.33
C PRO A 38 -10.37 8.44 9.81
N MET A 39 -9.14 8.61 10.31
CA MET A 39 -7.97 7.84 9.90
C MET A 39 -7.23 7.25 11.08
N VAL A 40 -6.60 6.10 10.88
CA VAL A 40 -5.63 5.50 11.79
C VAL A 40 -4.41 5.04 10.99
N SER A 41 -3.23 5.32 11.50
CA SER A 41 -1.97 4.93 10.87
C SER A 41 -1.11 4.11 11.84
N VAL A 42 -0.58 2.99 11.37
CA VAL A 42 0.39 2.17 12.09
C VAL A 42 1.74 2.28 11.42
N SER A 43 2.75 2.71 12.17
CA SER A 43 4.11 2.88 11.67
C SER A 43 5.10 2.19 12.62
N THR A 44 5.54 1.00 12.23
CA THR A 44 6.49 0.15 12.98
C THR A 44 7.70 -0.17 12.11
N PRO A 45 8.49 0.85 11.67
CA PRO A 45 9.58 0.64 10.71
C PRO A 45 10.65 -0.33 11.20
N GLY A 46 10.88 -0.40 12.50
CA GLY A 46 11.84 -1.34 13.09
C GLY A 46 11.42 -2.81 13.07
N GLU A 47 10.14 -3.10 12.83
CA GLU A 47 9.60 -4.47 12.72
C GLU A 47 9.52 -4.95 11.26
N ILE A 48 9.65 -4.05 10.28
CA ILE A 48 9.47 -4.36 8.86
C ILE A 48 10.84 -4.46 8.20
N GLU A 49 11.26 -5.67 7.84
CA GLU A 49 12.52 -5.92 7.12
C GLU A 49 12.58 -5.10 5.81
N ASP A 50 13.79 -4.74 5.38
CA ASP A 50 13.99 -4.00 4.15
C ASP A 50 13.55 -4.84 2.93
N ARG A 51 12.56 -4.32 2.21
CA ARG A 51 11.93 -5.00 1.06
C ARG A 51 12.92 -5.24 -0.07
N THR A 52 13.85 -4.29 -0.30
CA THR A 52 14.85 -4.43 -1.35
C THR A 52 15.87 -5.49 -0.97
N ARG A 53 16.38 -5.49 0.27
CA ARG A 53 17.32 -6.52 0.75
C ARG A 53 16.70 -7.91 0.67
N PHE A 54 15.44 -8.07 1.08
CA PHE A 54 14.72 -9.34 0.95
C PHE A 54 14.63 -9.79 -0.52
N LEU A 55 14.20 -8.91 -1.44
CA LEU A 55 14.07 -9.22 -2.87
C LEU A 55 15.41 -9.48 -3.56
N LEU A 56 16.52 -8.98 -3.02
CA LEU A 56 17.87 -9.26 -3.52
C LEU A 56 18.49 -10.54 -2.91
N GLY A 57 17.81 -11.18 -1.95
CA GLY A 57 18.31 -12.35 -1.24
C GLY A 57 19.38 -12.03 -0.19
N GLU A 58 19.45 -10.77 0.26
CA GLU A 58 20.35 -10.30 1.31
C GLU A 58 19.75 -10.46 2.72
N SER A 59 18.49 -10.80 2.81
CA SER A 59 17.75 -11.12 4.03
C SER A 59 16.80 -12.29 3.77
N GLU A 60 16.68 -13.19 4.74
CA GLU A 60 15.74 -14.32 4.71
C GLU A 60 14.37 -13.95 5.30
N GLU A 61 14.29 -12.87 6.07
CA GLU A 61 13.07 -12.43 6.72
C GLU A 61 12.15 -11.73 5.74
N ASN A 62 10.96 -12.34 5.51
CA ASN A 62 9.99 -11.74 4.61
C ASN A 62 9.23 -10.61 5.33
N PRO A 63 9.30 -9.36 4.81
CA PRO A 63 8.60 -8.22 5.42
C PRO A 63 7.07 -8.37 5.44
N ALA A 64 6.51 -9.30 4.67
CA ALA A 64 5.09 -9.57 4.60
C ALA A 64 4.45 -9.88 5.97
N TYR A 65 5.17 -10.57 6.85
CA TYR A 65 4.65 -10.94 8.18
C TYR A 65 4.37 -9.70 9.05
N ALA A 66 5.30 -8.76 9.10
CA ALA A 66 5.12 -7.51 9.83
C ALA A 66 4.04 -6.63 9.19
N LEU A 67 3.98 -6.59 7.86
CA LEU A 67 2.94 -5.86 7.12
C LEU A 67 1.55 -6.44 7.37
N ALA A 68 1.41 -7.78 7.38
CA ALA A 68 0.17 -8.47 7.70
C ALA A 68 -0.28 -8.20 9.15
N LYS A 69 0.66 -8.23 10.11
CA LYS A 69 0.38 -7.84 11.50
C LYS A 69 -0.19 -6.41 11.56
N ASN A 70 0.45 -5.45 10.89
CA ASN A 70 -0.02 -4.06 10.87
C ASN A 70 -1.41 -3.93 10.24
N PHE A 71 -1.72 -4.70 9.20
CA PHE A 71 -3.07 -4.76 8.62
C PHE A 71 -4.09 -5.25 9.65
N LEU A 72 -3.79 -6.33 10.35
CA LEU A 72 -4.68 -6.89 11.36
C LEU A 72 -4.85 -5.96 12.56
N ASP A 73 -3.80 -5.28 13.00
CA ASP A 73 -3.87 -4.26 14.05
C ASP A 73 -4.82 -3.11 13.64
N LEU A 74 -4.70 -2.60 12.42
CA LEU A 74 -5.61 -1.59 11.86
C LEU A 74 -7.06 -2.09 11.78
N GLN A 75 -7.27 -3.34 11.42
CA GLN A 75 -8.61 -3.95 11.43
C GLN A 75 -9.21 -4.00 12.84
N THR A 76 -8.40 -4.28 13.89
CA THR A 76 -8.88 -4.23 15.28
C THR A 76 -9.28 -2.82 15.73
N MET A 77 -8.66 -1.80 15.14
CA MET A 77 -9.02 -0.38 15.32
C MET A 77 -10.22 0.05 14.47
N ASN A 78 -10.94 -0.93 13.88
CA ASN A 78 -12.12 -0.73 13.04
C ASN A 78 -11.85 -0.06 11.68
N ALA A 79 -10.62 -0.08 11.17
CA ALA A 79 -10.35 0.32 9.80
C ALA A 79 -11.14 -0.55 8.82
N LYS A 80 -11.79 0.08 7.81
CA LYS A 80 -12.62 -0.59 6.80
C LYS A 80 -11.93 -0.64 5.44
N VAL A 81 -11.09 0.33 5.17
CA VAL A 81 -10.27 0.42 3.97
C VAL A 81 -8.85 0.63 4.42
N ILE A 82 -7.92 -0.20 3.96
CA ILE A 82 -6.52 -0.17 4.40
C ILE A 82 -5.61 -0.12 3.17
N GLY A 83 -4.76 0.90 3.12
CA GLY A 83 -3.74 1.08 2.08
C GLY A 83 -2.32 0.99 2.62
N MET A 84 -1.40 0.61 1.74
CA MET A 84 0.03 0.50 2.02
C MET A 84 0.83 1.30 0.98
N PRO A 85 1.32 2.51 1.31
CA PRO A 85 2.01 3.38 0.37
C PRO A 85 3.50 2.98 0.20
N CYS A 86 3.75 1.79 -0.35
CA CYS A 86 5.10 1.29 -0.59
C CYS A 86 5.16 0.43 -1.85
N ASN A 87 5.73 0.95 -2.94
CA ASN A 87 5.85 0.21 -4.20
C ASN A 87 6.50 -1.17 -4.00
N THR A 88 7.67 -1.22 -3.38
CA THR A 88 8.46 -2.46 -3.25
C THR A 88 7.73 -3.55 -2.45
N ALA A 89 6.85 -3.18 -1.52
CA ALA A 89 6.06 -4.14 -0.76
C ALA A 89 4.98 -4.86 -1.60
N HIS A 90 4.67 -4.34 -2.79
CA HIS A 90 3.74 -4.97 -3.73
C HIS A 90 4.42 -5.97 -4.68
N ALA A 91 5.74 -6.20 -4.55
CA ALA A 91 6.40 -7.27 -5.28
C ALA A 91 5.80 -8.64 -4.91
N ALA A 92 5.54 -9.51 -5.90
CA ALA A 92 4.86 -10.78 -5.72
C ALA A 92 5.37 -11.63 -4.54
N PRO A 93 6.70 -11.80 -4.32
CA PRO A 93 7.21 -12.60 -3.20
C PRO A 93 6.82 -12.05 -1.81
N ILE A 94 6.43 -10.78 -1.71
CA ILE A 94 5.99 -10.13 -0.49
C ILE A 94 4.46 -10.11 -0.44
N LEU A 95 3.82 -9.63 -1.51
CA LEU A 95 2.37 -9.41 -1.54
C LEU A 95 1.57 -10.70 -1.43
N GLU A 96 2.04 -11.78 -2.07
CA GLU A 96 1.39 -13.09 -1.98
C GLU A 96 1.39 -13.63 -0.56
N VAL A 97 2.53 -13.55 0.15
CA VAL A 97 2.63 -13.97 1.55
C VAL A 97 1.78 -13.06 2.43
N PHE A 98 1.80 -11.75 2.20
CA PHE A 98 0.92 -10.82 2.91
C PHE A 98 -0.56 -11.22 2.78
N HIS A 99 -1.02 -11.52 1.57
CA HIS A 99 -2.41 -11.97 1.35
C HIS A 99 -2.71 -13.31 2.02
N GLN A 100 -1.77 -14.26 1.98
CA GLN A 100 -1.93 -15.56 2.67
C GLN A 100 -2.08 -15.38 4.18
N GLU A 101 -1.27 -14.50 4.78
CA GLU A 101 -1.30 -14.24 6.23
C GLU A 101 -2.58 -13.52 6.67
N ILE A 102 -3.10 -12.58 5.90
CA ILE A 102 -4.31 -11.86 6.30
C ILE A 102 -5.59 -12.63 5.99
N ALA A 103 -5.63 -13.46 4.93
CA ALA A 103 -6.85 -14.11 4.43
C ALA A 103 -7.68 -14.85 5.49
N PRO A 104 -7.08 -15.62 6.42
CA PRO A 104 -7.86 -16.32 7.47
C PRO A 104 -8.49 -15.38 8.51
N HIS A 105 -8.00 -14.14 8.59
CA HIS A 105 -8.29 -13.20 9.67
C HIS A 105 -9.06 -11.96 9.21
N VAL A 106 -9.19 -11.73 7.91
CA VAL A 106 -9.97 -10.61 7.37
C VAL A 106 -11.45 -10.81 7.69
N LYS A 107 -12.05 -9.80 8.35
CA LYS A 107 -13.48 -9.82 8.72
C LYS A 107 -14.29 -8.81 7.91
N SER A 108 -13.83 -7.57 7.84
CA SER A 108 -14.58 -6.47 7.25
C SER A 108 -13.70 -5.38 6.65
N ALA A 109 -12.38 -5.49 6.78
CA ALA A 109 -11.45 -4.57 6.17
C ALA A 109 -11.19 -4.97 4.71
N ARG A 110 -11.13 -3.98 3.81
CA ARG A 110 -10.69 -4.14 2.43
C ARG A 110 -9.27 -3.61 2.29
N TYR A 111 -8.38 -4.41 1.74
CA TYR A 111 -7.07 -3.94 1.29
C TYR A 111 -7.23 -3.23 -0.07
N LEU A 112 -6.62 -2.05 -0.21
CA LEU A 112 -6.46 -1.35 -1.47
C LEU A 112 -5.03 -1.52 -1.95
N ASP A 113 -4.87 -2.20 -3.07
CA ASP A 113 -3.59 -2.36 -3.74
C ASP A 113 -3.24 -1.08 -4.49
N MET A 114 -2.23 -0.37 -3.99
CA MET A 114 -1.78 0.91 -4.56
C MET A 114 -1.36 0.77 -6.03
N ILE A 115 -0.74 -0.35 -6.40
CA ILE A 115 -0.27 -0.56 -7.77
C ILE A 115 -1.46 -0.75 -8.72
N GLN A 116 -2.41 -1.59 -8.33
CA GLN A 116 -3.62 -1.80 -9.11
C GLN A 116 -4.45 -0.51 -9.25
N GLU A 117 -4.59 0.24 -8.15
CA GLU A 117 -5.31 1.53 -8.21
C GLU A 117 -4.57 2.56 -9.07
N THR A 118 -3.23 2.53 -9.11
CA THR A 118 -2.44 3.37 -10.02
C THR A 118 -2.69 2.99 -11.48
N VAL A 119 -2.73 1.71 -11.80
CA VAL A 119 -3.03 1.23 -13.16
C VAL A 119 -4.45 1.64 -13.56
N ASN A 120 -5.44 1.39 -12.69
CA ASN A 120 -6.83 1.79 -12.92
C ASN A 120 -6.96 3.30 -13.18
N PHE A 121 -6.23 4.12 -12.42
CA PHE A 121 -6.21 5.58 -12.60
C PHE A 121 -5.62 5.96 -13.96
N ILE A 122 -4.50 5.36 -14.36
CA ILE A 122 -3.87 5.65 -15.67
C ILE A 122 -4.82 5.29 -16.80
N ASP A 123 -5.47 4.15 -16.73
CA ASP A 123 -6.41 3.69 -17.77
C ASP A 123 -7.63 4.59 -17.89
N SER A 124 -8.15 5.10 -16.76
CA SER A 124 -9.35 5.94 -16.74
C SER A 124 -9.06 7.40 -17.07
N GLU A 125 -8.03 7.98 -16.45
CA GLU A 125 -7.75 9.41 -16.52
C GLU A 125 -6.74 9.80 -17.61
N CYS A 126 -5.93 8.85 -18.06
CA CYS A 126 -4.88 9.08 -19.04
C CYS A 126 -4.98 8.18 -20.30
N PRO A 127 -6.17 7.93 -20.89
CA PRO A 127 -6.38 6.90 -21.92
C PRO A 127 -5.62 7.16 -23.23
N THR A 128 -5.10 8.38 -23.44
CA THR A 128 -4.33 8.75 -24.63
C THR A 128 -2.82 8.70 -24.45
N VAL A 129 -2.35 8.46 -23.23
CA VAL A 129 -0.92 8.37 -22.93
C VAL A 129 -0.35 7.07 -23.48
N LYS A 130 0.71 7.17 -24.30
CA LYS A 130 1.36 6.02 -24.92
C LYS A 130 2.71 5.64 -24.29
N ASN A 131 3.31 6.58 -23.55
CA ASN A 131 4.62 6.38 -22.95
C ASN A 131 4.56 6.73 -21.47
N ILE A 132 4.94 5.81 -20.63
CA ILE A 132 4.95 5.97 -19.16
C ILE A 132 6.39 5.77 -18.68
N GLY A 133 6.94 6.79 -18.01
CA GLY A 133 8.24 6.71 -17.37
C GLY A 133 8.09 6.22 -15.92
N ILE A 134 8.84 5.20 -15.53
CA ILE A 134 8.81 4.65 -14.16
C ILE A 134 10.10 5.02 -13.44
N LEU A 135 9.98 5.74 -12.31
CA LEU A 135 11.07 6.02 -11.38
C LEU A 135 10.86 5.18 -10.13
N SER A 136 11.80 4.32 -9.80
CA SER A 136 11.64 3.37 -8.70
C SER A 136 12.95 3.00 -8.01
N THR A 137 12.85 2.31 -6.86
CA THR A 137 13.99 1.64 -6.25
C THR A 137 14.42 0.43 -7.08
N LEU A 138 15.66 -0.06 -6.86
CA LEU A 138 16.15 -1.26 -7.52
C LEU A 138 15.26 -2.49 -7.25
N GLY A 139 14.71 -2.63 -6.04
CA GLY A 139 13.80 -3.71 -5.68
C GLY A 139 12.51 -3.66 -6.51
N THR A 140 11.90 -2.50 -6.64
CA THR A 140 10.69 -2.30 -7.46
C THR A 140 10.97 -2.56 -8.95
N TRP A 141 12.12 -2.07 -9.45
CA TRP A 141 12.52 -2.31 -10.84
C TRP A 141 12.72 -3.80 -11.14
N LYS A 142 13.42 -4.52 -10.27
CA LYS A 142 13.63 -5.97 -10.43
C LYS A 142 12.34 -6.78 -10.33
N ALA A 143 11.39 -6.33 -9.52
CA ALA A 143 10.09 -6.99 -9.38
C ALA A 143 9.22 -6.90 -10.65
N GLY A 144 9.40 -5.87 -11.49
CA GLY A 144 8.86 -5.77 -12.85
C GLY A 144 7.33 -5.67 -12.98
N PHE A 145 6.58 -5.48 -11.90
CA PHE A 145 5.12 -5.55 -11.93
C PHE A 145 4.43 -4.41 -12.70
N TYR A 146 5.01 -3.21 -12.77
CA TYR A 146 4.41 -2.11 -13.53
C TYR A 146 4.34 -2.37 -15.04
N PRO A 147 5.43 -2.80 -15.72
CA PRO A 147 5.33 -3.17 -17.13
C PRO A 147 4.30 -4.26 -17.39
N GLU A 148 4.25 -5.29 -16.55
CA GLU A 148 3.31 -6.39 -16.68
C GLU A 148 1.85 -5.92 -16.58
N LEU A 149 1.51 -5.17 -15.52
CA LEU A 149 0.16 -4.68 -15.26
C LEU A 149 -0.33 -3.61 -16.25
N LEU A 150 0.61 -2.83 -16.81
CA LEU A 150 0.31 -1.81 -17.83
C LEU A 150 0.33 -2.38 -19.25
N GLY A 151 0.63 -3.67 -19.43
CA GLY A 151 0.73 -4.29 -20.76
C GLY A 151 1.84 -3.70 -21.63
N LEU A 152 2.90 -3.19 -20.99
CA LEU A 152 4.04 -2.59 -21.69
C LEU A 152 5.04 -3.67 -22.08
N GLU A 153 5.41 -3.71 -23.35
CA GLU A 153 6.57 -4.49 -23.80
C GLU A 153 7.85 -3.81 -23.29
N GLY A 154 8.69 -4.57 -22.57
CA GLY A 154 9.95 -4.09 -22.00
C GLY A 154 11.07 -3.95 -23.01
#